data_f8825e96d764a917d0dfdf02cf9c87ce
#
_entry.id   f8825e96d764a917d0dfdf02cf9c87ce
#
_cell.length_a   1.000
_cell.length_b   1.000
_cell.length_c   1.000
_cell.angle_alpha   90.00
_cell.angle_beta   90.00
_cell.angle_gamma   90.00
#
_symmetry.space_group_name_H-M   'P 1'
#
loop_
_entity.id
_entity.type
_entity.pdbx_description
1 polymer ?
#
loop_
_entity_poly.entity_id
_entity_poly.type
_entity_poly.pdbx_seq_one_letter_code
_entity_poly.pdbx_strand_id
1 'polypeptide(L)'
;MTMTTRRLFCGGAAFVVLAVCVVVGAWARGTSPAELVEICRAAVCTKTGRATVAERVAAIAEKRPELKSVAGSAGGKLRILVFKNERIVELESPDWKEPRKYPMTGFSGKLGPKLKEGDCQIPEGVYGIEYLNPNSLFHLSLKVSYPNADDKARAKADGRTDLGGDIMIHGGSATVGCIPVGDDAVEEIFYIASAVGIENISVVIAPYDMRNGRKPELERSPLKWYPGLCREIETALGKSDVNGGHLFFTTNERPGYCSVPSIERESP
;
A
#
# COMPACT_ATOMS: atom_id res chain seq x y z
N MET A 1 53.80 -6.75 -5.16
CA MET A 1 53.25 -6.02 -6.29
C MET A 1 52.65 -7.11 -7.16
N THR A 2 51.42 -7.27 -7.29
CA THR A 2 50.24 -6.58 -7.64
C THR A 2 49.10 -7.59 -7.79
N MET A 3 48.21 -7.65 -6.82
CA MET A 3 47.00 -8.48 -6.89
C MET A 3 45.80 -7.70 -6.33
N THR A 4 45.45 -6.55 -6.94
CA THR A 4 44.33 -5.73 -6.43
C THR A 4 43.44 -5.12 -7.53
N THR A 5 43.57 -5.51 -8.80
CA THR A 5 42.85 -4.81 -9.88
C THR A 5 41.80 -5.67 -10.62
N ARG A 6 41.46 -6.89 -10.16
CA ARG A 6 40.53 -7.78 -10.91
C ARG A 6 39.13 -7.92 -10.34
N ARG A 7 38.76 -7.25 -9.24
CA ARG A 7 37.42 -7.40 -8.63
C ARG A 7 36.40 -6.31 -8.95
N LEU A 8 36.75 -5.28 -9.70
CA LEU A 8 35.84 -4.14 -9.98
C LEU A 8 35.04 -4.23 -11.29
N PHE A 9 35.30 -5.22 -12.16
CA PHE A 9 34.63 -5.29 -13.45
C PHE A 9 33.45 -6.29 -13.56
N CYS A 10 33.29 -7.21 -12.64
CA CYS A 10 32.18 -8.18 -12.70
C CYS A 10 30.81 -7.66 -12.25
N GLY A 11 30.77 -6.62 -11.38
CA GLY A 11 29.50 -6.06 -10.89
C GLY A 11 28.75 -5.21 -11.92
N GLY A 12 29.50 -4.56 -12.82
CA GLY A 12 28.90 -3.67 -13.84
C GLY A 12 28.19 -4.44 -14.98
N ALA A 13 28.74 -5.55 -15.41
CA ALA A 13 28.18 -6.34 -16.50
C ALA A 13 26.86 -7.05 -16.10
N ALA A 14 26.80 -7.61 -14.89
CA ALA A 14 25.59 -8.26 -14.40
C ALA A 14 24.44 -7.26 -14.21
N PHE A 15 24.73 -6.01 -13.79
CA PHE A 15 23.72 -4.97 -13.60
C PHE A 15 23.17 -4.45 -14.94
N VAL A 16 24.03 -4.28 -15.94
CA VAL A 16 23.62 -3.90 -17.31
C VAL A 16 22.75 -4.96 -17.93
N VAL A 17 23.07 -6.24 -17.76
CA VAL A 17 22.27 -7.37 -18.27
C VAL A 17 20.90 -7.41 -17.59
N LEU A 18 20.81 -7.19 -16.27
CA LEU A 18 19.54 -7.17 -15.54
C LEU A 18 18.66 -5.97 -15.98
N ALA A 19 19.25 -4.80 -16.15
CA ALA A 19 18.55 -3.61 -16.65
C ALA A 19 18.03 -3.82 -18.08
N VAL A 20 18.82 -4.43 -18.95
CA VAL A 20 18.42 -4.76 -20.32
C VAL A 20 17.30 -5.80 -20.33
N CYS A 21 17.34 -6.84 -19.47
CA CYS A 21 16.28 -7.83 -19.37
C CYS A 21 14.95 -7.22 -18.87
N VAL A 22 15.01 -6.28 -17.93
CA VAL A 22 13.81 -5.57 -17.45
C VAL A 22 13.22 -4.68 -18.55
N VAL A 23 14.04 -3.95 -19.29
CA VAL A 23 13.62 -3.10 -20.41
C VAL A 23 13.02 -3.93 -21.55
N VAL A 24 13.67 -5.03 -21.94
CA VAL A 24 13.18 -5.92 -22.99
C VAL A 24 11.89 -6.63 -22.56
N GLY A 25 11.79 -7.08 -21.30
CA GLY A 25 10.60 -7.70 -20.76
C GLY A 25 9.41 -6.73 -20.64
N ALA A 26 9.65 -5.46 -20.34
CA ALA A 26 8.64 -4.40 -20.31
C ALA A 26 8.18 -4.03 -21.72
N TRP A 27 9.12 -3.90 -22.66
CA TRP A 27 8.81 -3.64 -24.07
C TRP A 27 7.97 -4.75 -24.70
N ALA A 28 8.28 -5.99 -24.42
CA ALA A 28 7.50 -7.17 -24.87
C ALA A 28 6.06 -7.20 -24.31
N ARG A 29 5.76 -6.42 -23.24
CA ARG A 29 4.43 -6.29 -22.65
C ARG A 29 3.69 -5.04 -23.09
N GLY A 30 4.20 -4.29 -24.07
CA GLY A 30 3.55 -3.10 -24.61
C GLY A 30 3.75 -1.84 -23.77
N THR A 31 4.75 -1.80 -22.89
CA THR A 31 5.11 -0.61 -22.10
C THR A 31 5.56 0.50 -23.05
N SER A 32 5.05 1.70 -22.87
CA SER A 32 5.38 2.83 -23.73
C SER A 32 6.85 3.27 -23.58
N PRO A 33 7.45 3.91 -24.60
CA PRO A 33 8.82 4.43 -24.50
C PRO A 33 9.04 5.39 -23.34
N ALA A 34 8.03 6.16 -22.94
CA ALA A 34 8.09 7.08 -21.81
C ALA A 34 8.21 6.33 -20.48
N GLU A 35 7.43 5.26 -20.28
CA GLU A 35 7.50 4.38 -19.10
C GLU A 35 8.84 3.63 -19.04
N LEU A 36 9.39 3.21 -20.19
CA LEU A 36 10.71 2.58 -20.26
C LEU A 36 11.82 3.56 -19.84
N VAL A 37 11.72 4.85 -20.19
CA VAL A 37 12.65 5.89 -19.78
C VAL A 37 12.55 6.10 -18.26
N GLU A 38 11.36 6.10 -17.66
CA GLU A 38 11.19 6.20 -16.21
C GLU A 38 11.78 4.99 -15.48
N ILE A 39 11.56 3.78 -15.98
CA ILE A 39 12.16 2.55 -15.44
C ILE A 39 13.69 2.60 -15.49
N CYS A 40 14.25 3.06 -16.62
CA CYS A 40 15.70 3.23 -16.77
C CYS A 40 16.25 4.33 -15.87
N ARG A 41 15.55 5.45 -15.73
CA ARG A 41 15.94 6.56 -14.85
C ARG A 41 15.96 6.14 -13.39
N ALA A 42 14.94 5.41 -12.94
CA ALA A 42 14.88 4.83 -11.61
C ALA A 42 16.04 3.85 -11.35
N ALA A 43 16.36 2.97 -12.32
CA ALA A 43 17.48 2.03 -12.21
C ALA A 43 18.86 2.70 -12.17
N VAL A 44 19.02 3.87 -12.77
CA VAL A 44 20.28 4.66 -12.77
C VAL A 44 20.43 5.48 -11.47
N CYS A 45 19.34 6.03 -10.92
CA CYS A 45 19.36 6.78 -9.65
C CYS A 45 19.75 5.93 -8.43
N THR A 46 19.51 4.62 -8.47
CA THR A 46 19.90 3.71 -7.36
C THR A 46 21.43 3.56 -7.18
N LYS A 47 22.25 4.17 -8.02
CA LYS A 47 23.72 4.09 -7.93
C LYS A 47 24.40 5.10 -7.02
N THR A 48 23.72 6.12 -6.54
CA THR A 48 24.33 7.22 -5.78
C THR A 48 23.79 7.35 -4.36
N GLY A 49 24.03 6.33 -3.54
CA GLY A 49 23.78 6.40 -2.09
C GLY A 49 22.31 6.11 -1.71
N ARG A 50 22.12 5.07 -0.91
CA ARG A 50 20.82 4.78 -0.31
C ARG A 50 20.49 5.82 0.77
N ALA A 51 19.50 6.67 0.51
CA ALA A 51 19.01 7.59 1.50
C ALA A 51 18.25 6.84 2.62
N THR A 52 18.38 7.31 3.84
CA THR A 52 17.56 6.88 4.97
C THR A 52 16.18 7.52 4.91
N VAL A 53 15.20 6.98 5.67
CA VAL A 53 13.88 7.61 5.82
C VAL A 53 14.03 9.05 6.34
N ALA A 54 14.89 9.26 7.34
CA ALA A 54 15.11 10.58 7.94
C ALA A 54 15.65 11.59 6.93
N GLU A 55 16.62 11.22 6.08
CA GLU A 55 17.14 12.07 5.03
C GLU A 55 16.08 12.45 3.99
N ARG A 56 15.22 11.49 3.60
CA ARG A 56 14.11 11.78 2.68
C ARG A 56 13.07 12.70 3.30
N VAL A 57 12.68 12.43 4.55
CA VAL A 57 11.76 13.29 5.30
C VAL A 57 12.29 14.71 5.44
N ALA A 58 13.59 14.88 5.75
CA ALA A 58 14.23 16.18 5.82
C ALA A 58 14.19 16.92 4.48
N ALA A 59 14.53 16.24 3.37
CA ALA A 59 14.48 16.82 2.04
C ALA A 59 13.05 17.21 1.61
N ILE A 60 12.05 16.41 1.95
CA ILE A 60 10.64 16.75 1.71
C ILE A 60 10.24 17.96 2.54
N ALA A 61 10.61 18.01 3.83
CA ALA A 61 10.30 19.14 4.71
C ALA A 61 10.91 20.46 4.25
N GLU A 62 12.09 20.42 3.66
CA GLU A 62 12.75 21.59 3.05
C GLU A 62 11.97 22.08 1.82
N LYS A 63 11.56 21.16 0.95
CA LYS A 63 10.79 21.45 -0.27
C LYS A 63 9.33 21.85 0.04
N ARG A 64 8.73 21.26 1.06
CA ARG A 64 7.30 21.38 1.42
C ARG A 64 7.11 21.62 2.92
N PRO A 65 7.51 22.79 3.43
CA PRO A 65 7.48 23.09 4.87
C PRO A 65 6.08 23.06 5.49
N GLU A 66 5.02 23.25 4.71
CA GLU A 66 3.62 23.15 5.13
C GLU A 66 3.26 21.77 5.67
N LEU A 67 3.91 20.71 5.20
CA LEU A 67 3.64 19.33 5.63
C LEU A 67 3.93 19.10 7.12
N LYS A 68 4.82 19.91 7.70
CA LYS A 68 5.09 19.84 9.14
C LYS A 68 3.84 20.15 9.97
N SER A 69 3.07 21.16 9.57
CA SER A 69 1.80 21.50 10.22
C SER A 69 0.74 20.41 9.99
N VAL A 70 0.65 19.89 8.77
CA VAL A 70 -0.29 18.82 8.39
C VAL A 70 -0.03 17.57 9.23
N ALA A 71 1.22 17.10 9.28
CA ALA A 71 1.58 15.93 10.06
C ALA A 71 1.40 16.15 11.57
N GLY A 72 1.74 17.34 12.07
CA GLY A 72 1.54 17.70 13.48
C GLY A 72 0.06 17.71 13.91
N SER A 73 -0.85 17.97 12.97
CA SER A 73 -2.29 17.92 13.20
C SER A 73 -2.91 16.53 13.04
N ALA A 74 -2.12 15.49 12.76
CA ALA A 74 -2.64 14.14 12.54
C ALA A 74 -2.97 13.36 13.83
N GLY A 75 -2.87 13.97 15.03
CA GLY A 75 -3.27 13.33 16.29
C GLY A 75 -2.56 11.99 16.60
N GLY A 76 -1.44 11.70 15.92
CA GLY A 76 -0.67 10.46 16.09
C GLY A 76 -1.32 9.21 15.50
N LYS A 77 -2.38 9.33 14.69
CA LYS A 77 -3.06 8.22 14.03
C LYS A 77 -3.43 8.57 12.60
N LEU A 78 -3.31 7.58 11.69
CA LEU A 78 -3.60 7.76 10.27
C LEU A 78 -4.38 6.57 9.71
N ARG A 79 -5.41 6.85 8.92
CA ARG A 79 -6.07 5.87 8.08
C ARG A 79 -5.79 6.17 6.62
N ILE A 80 -5.42 5.17 5.87
CA ILE A 80 -5.25 5.22 4.42
C ILE A 80 -6.38 4.38 3.82
N LEU A 81 -7.31 5.02 3.12
CA LEU A 81 -8.44 4.38 2.47
C LEU A 81 -8.19 4.34 0.97
N VAL A 82 -8.28 3.17 0.37
CA VAL A 82 -8.09 2.97 -1.08
C VAL A 82 -9.39 2.50 -1.68
N PHE A 83 -9.97 3.29 -2.57
CA PHE A 83 -11.20 2.98 -3.29
C PHE A 83 -10.87 2.63 -4.74
N LYS A 84 -10.89 1.33 -5.04
CA LYS A 84 -10.42 0.80 -6.34
C LYS A 84 -11.25 1.30 -7.52
N ASN A 85 -12.57 1.32 -7.39
CA ASN A 85 -13.47 1.75 -8.46
C ASN A 85 -13.34 3.25 -8.75
N GLU A 86 -13.29 4.06 -7.70
CA GLU A 86 -13.14 5.50 -7.78
C GLU A 86 -11.72 5.92 -8.15
N ARG A 87 -10.74 5.01 -7.99
CA ARG A 87 -9.30 5.25 -8.19
C ARG A 87 -8.80 6.40 -7.33
N ILE A 88 -9.17 6.37 -6.04
CA ILE A 88 -8.82 7.41 -5.07
C ILE A 88 -8.15 6.74 -3.87
N VAL A 89 -7.14 7.41 -3.35
CA VAL A 89 -6.56 7.17 -2.02
C VAL A 89 -6.96 8.35 -1.14
N GLU A 90 -7.59 8.07 0.00
CA GLU A 90 -7.91 9.07 1.01
C GLU A 90 -7.02 8.87 2.26
N LEU A 91 -6.52 9.96 2.83
CA LEU A 91 -5.93 9.95 4.15
C LEU A 91 -6.90 10.62 5.12
N GLU A 92 -7.16 9.93 6.22
CA GLU A 92 -7.98 10.43 7.33
C GLU A 92 -7.17 10.41 8.63
N SER A 93 -7.43 11.40 9.47
CA SER A 93 -6.90 11.48 10.82
C SER A 93 -7.99 12.00 11.76
N PRO A 94 -8.00 11.63 13.06
CA PRO A 94 -9.03 12.07 14.01
C PRO A 94 -9.21 13.57 14.12
N ASP A 95 -8.10 14.30 13.97
CA ASP A 95 -8.08 15.75 14.19
C ASP A 95 -8.23 16.56 12.89
N TRP A 96 -8.36 15.87 11.74
CA TRP A 96 -8.61 16.54 10.47
C TRP A 96 -10.11 16.70 10.22
N LYS A 97 -10.52 17.91 9.82
CA LYS A 97 -11.91 18.18 9.46
C LYS A 97 -12.33 17.50 8.16
N GLU A 98 -11.41 17.40 7.22
CA GLU A 98 -11.64 16.83 5.89
C GLU A 98 -10.52 15.86 5.53
N PRO A 99 -10.84 14.76 4.86
CA PRO A 99 -9.83 13.82 4.37
C PRO A 99 -9.01 14.44 3.24
N ARG A 100 -7.76 14.03 3.13
CA ARG A 100 -6.89 14.38 2.02
C ARG A 100 -7.04 13.33 0.93
N LYS A 101 -7.30 13.75 -0.31
CA LYS A 101 -7.63 12.85 -1.42
C LYS A 101 -6.61 12.95 -2.54
N TYR A 102 -6.17 11.80 -3.01
CA TYR A 102 -5.19 11.67 -4.09
C TYR A 102 -5.74 10.74 -5.16
N PRO A 103 -5.77 11.16 -6.44
CA PRO A 103 -6.11 10.26 -7.52
C PRO A 103 -5.02 9.20 -7.68
N MET A 104 -5.41 7.97 -7.96
CA MET A 104 -4.47 6.96 -8.41
C MET A 104 -4.02 7.30 -9.83
N THR A 105 -2.72 7.34 -10.06
CA THR A 105 -2.13 7.69 -11.37
C THR A 105 -2.07 6.51 -12.33
N GLY A 106 -2.33 5.30 -11.85
CA GLY A 106 -2.44 4.07 -12.62
C GLY A 106 -3.32 3.06 -11.91
N PHE A 107 -3.78 2.07 -12.65
CA PHE A 107 -4.61 0.98 -12.12
C PHE A 107 -4.36 -0.30 -12.90
N SER A 108 -4.31 -1.44 -12.23
CA SER A 108 -4.19 -2.75 -12.84
C SER A 108 -5.20 -3.73 -12.24
N GLY A 109 -5.48 -4.79 -12.97
CA GLY A 109 -6.44 -5.81 -12.56
C GLY A 109 -7.89 -5.36 -12.73
N LYS A 110 -8.76 -5.91 -11.87
CA LYS A 110 -10.22 -5.69 -11.86
C LYS A 110 -10.69 -5.41 -10.43
N LEU A 111 -11.96 -5.12 -10.24
CA LEU A 111 -12.58 -5.17 -8.91
C LEU A 111 -12.60 -6.62 -8.42
N GLY A 112 -12.48 -6.81 -7.13
CA GLY A 112 -12.33 -8.10 -6.47
C GLY A 112 -10.96 -8.29 -5.83
N PRO A 113 -10.81 -9.29 -4.95
CA PRO A 113 -9.60 -9.51 -4.17
C PRO A 113 -8.46 -10.04 -5.03
N LYS A 114 -7.23 -9.84 -4.57
CA LYS A 114 -6.04 -10.51 -5.12
C LYS A 114 -6.05 -11.98 -4.69
N LEU A 115 -5.84 -12.89 -5.66
CA LEU A 115 -5.91 -14.32 -5.40
C LEU A 115 -4.58 -15.03 -5.55
N LYS A 116 -3.69 -14.55 -6.43
CA LYS A 116 -2.41 -15.20 -6.72
C LYS A 116 -1.37 -14.22 -7.21
N GLU A 117 -0.11 -14.65 -7.18
CA GLU A 117 0.98 -13.93 -7.84
C GLU A 117 0.67 -13.72 -9.33
N GLY A 118 1.06 -12.57 -9.87
CA GLY A 118 0.90 -12.24 -11.28
C GLY A 118 -0.54 -11.98 -11.77
N ASP A 119 -1.56 -11.96 -10.89
CA ASP A 119 -2.95 -11.65 -11.29
C ASP A 119 -3.19 -10.15 -11.51
N CYS A 120 -2.19 -9.32 -11.29
CA CYS A 120 -2.22 -7.87 -11.43
C CYS A 120 -3.27 -7.18 -10.54
N GLN A 121 -3.84 -7.87 -9.55
CA GLN A 121 -4.87 -7.35 -8.69
C GLN A 121 -4.29 -6.55 -7.52
N ILE A 122 -4.92 -5.42 -7.23
CA ILE A 122 -4.79 -4.75 -5.94
C ILE A 122 -5.58 -5.58 -4.92
N PRO A 123 -5.01 -5.99 -3.77
CA PRO A 123 -5.76 -6.74 -2.76
C PRO A 123 -6.92 -5.92 -2.19
N GLU A 124 -7.86 -6.59 -1.54
CA GLU A 124 -8.96 -5.97 -0.80
C GLU A 124 -8.95 -6.49 0.63
N GLY A 125 -9.10 -5.59 1.60
CA GLY A 125 -9.03 -5.96 3.02
C GLY A 125 -8.57 -4.83 3.92
N VAL A 126 -8.24 -5.21 5.17
CA VAL A 126 -7.70 -4.31 6.20
C VAL A 126 -6.26 -4.70 6.49
N TYR A 127 -5.37 -3.75 6.42
CA TYR A 127 -3.91 -3.93 6.48
C TYR A 127 -3.26 -2.86 7.37
N GLY A 128 -1.97 -2.97 7.55
CA GLY A 128 -1.08 -1.94 8.07
C GLY A 128 0.00 -1.57 7.06
N ILE A 129 0.99 -0.80 7.51
CA ILE A 129 2.22 -0.53 6.78
C ILE A 129 3.36 -1.30 7.44
N GLU A 130 4.13 -2.05 6.66
CA GLU A 130 5.28 -2.82 7.15
C GLU A 130 6.54 -1.95 7.26
N TYR A 131 6.79 -1.14 6.24
CA TYR A 131 7.94 -0.22 6.21
C TYR A 131 7.75 0.91 5.18
N LEU A 132 8.54 1.96 5.35
CA LEU A 132 8.71 3.05 4.41
C LEU A 132 9.99 2.80 3.59
N ASN A 133 9.89 2.86 2.26
CA ASN A 133 11.04 2.68 1.37
C ASN A 133 11.47 4.01 0.76
N PRO A 134 12.55 4.61 1.26
CA PRO A 134 13.08 5.88 0.74
C PRO A 134 13.83 5.74 -0.58
N ASN A 135 14.07 4.50 -1.05
CA ASN A 135 14.84 4.18 -2.24
C ASN A 135 14.02 3.32 -3.22
N SER A 136 12.73 3.60 -3.34
CA SER A 136 11.86 2.93 -4.28
C SER A 136 12.23 3.24 -5.73
N LEU A 137 12.05 2.26 -6.62
CA LEU A 137 12.18 2.47 -8.07
C LEU A 137 11.14 3.47 -8.59
N PHE A 138 10.04 3.65 -7.85
CA PHE A 138 8.97 4.59 -8.13
C PHE A 138 8.99 5.75 -7.11
N HIS A 139 10.13 6.44 -7.04
CA HIS A 139 10.38 7.59 -6.19
C HIS A 139 10.42 7.23 -4.70
N LEU A 140 9.28 7.04 -4.06
CA LEU A 140 9.08 6.59 -2.67
C LEU A 140 8.02 5.52 -2.63
N SER A 141 8.01 4.67 -1.59
CA SER A 141 6.91 3.75 -1.39
C SER A 141 6.67 3.37 0.07
N LEU A 142 5.43 2.97 0.36
CA LEU A 142 4.98 2.41 1.63
C LEU A 142 4.54 0.96 1.38
N LYS A 143 5.13 -0.01 2.07
CA LYS A 143 4.78 -1.43 1.93
C LYS A 143 3.51 -1.73 2.72
N VAL A 144 2.47 -2.17 2.03
CA VAL A 144 1.24 -2.69 2.66
C VAL A 144 1.48 -4.08 3.20
N SER A 145 0.93 -4.42 4.36
CA SER A 145 1.10 -5.72 5.04
C SER A 145 0.27 -6.86 4.39
N TYR A 146 0.30 -6.93 3.06
CA TYR A 146 -0.28 -8.03 2.27
C TYR A 146 0.81 -9.06 1.92
N PRO A 147 0.53 -10.40 1.96
CA PRO A 147 -0.67 -11.02 2.51
C PRO A 147 -0.63 -11.11 4.04
N ASN A 148 -1.72 -10.72 4.69
CA ASN A 148 -1.88 -10.84 6.12
C ASN A 148 -2.31 -12.27 6.56
N ALA A 149 -2.64 -12.48 7.84
CA ALA A 149 -3.06 -13.77 8.37
C ALA A 149 -4.39 -14.24 7.76
N ASP A 150 -5.32 -13.31 7.53
CA ASP A 150 -6.65 -13.60 7.00
C ASP A 150 -6.58 -13.96 5.51
N ASP A 151 -5.75 -13.27 4.72
CA ASP A 151 -5.46 -13.63 3.32
C ASP A 151 -4.92 -15.06 3.22
N LYS A 152 -3.96 -15.39 4.09
CA LYS A 152 -3.37 -16.74 4.15
C LYS A 152 -4.39 -17.79 4.57
N ALA A 153 -5.28 -17.48 5.53
CA ALA A 153 -6.34 -18.39 5.95
C ALA A 153 -7.36 -18.66 4.82
N ARG A 154 -7.80 -17.59 4.13
CA ARG A 154 -8.70 -17.71 2.96
C ARG A 154 -8.03 -18.48 1.83
N ALA A 155 -6.77 -18.23 1.56
CA ALA A 155 -6.02 -18.96 0.55
C ALA A 155 -5.90 -20.45 0.87
N LYS A 156 -5.60 -20.78 2.13
CA LYS A 156 -5.55 -22.18 2.60
C LYS A 156 -6.88 -22.89 2.44
N ALA A 157 -7.99 -22.21 2.75
CA ALA A 157 -9.35 -22.76 2.58
C ALA A 157 -9.69 -23.05 1.11
N ASP A 158 -9.15 -22.25 0.18
CA ASP A 158 -9.31 -22.41 -1.27
C ASP A 158 -8.25 -23.33 -1.91
N GLY A 159 -7.28 -23.85 -1.13
CA GLY A 159 -6.16 -24.64 -1.66
C GLY A 159 -5.13 -23.80 -2.46
N ARG A 160 -5.09 -22.47 -2.28
CA ARG A 160 -4.14 -21.58 -2.92
C ARG A 160 -2.86 -21.46 -2.08
N THR A 161 -1.70 -21.48 -2.71
CA THR A 161 -0.39 -21.43 -2.03
C THR A 161 0.46 -20.22 -2.40
N ASP A 162 0.25 -19.66 -3.57
CA ASP A 162 1.01 -18.53 -4.12
C ASP A 162 0.14 -17.28 -4.19
N LEU A 163 0.15 -16.48 -3.12
CA LEU A 163 -0.64 -15.24 -3.03
C LEU A 163 0.10 -14.05 -3.65
N GLY A 164 1.40 -14.16 -3.84
CA GLY A 164 2.26 -13.04 -4.12
C GLY A 164 2.47 -12.11 -2.92
N GLY A 165 3.04 -10.95 -3.17
CA GLY A 165 3.39 -9.97 -2.14
C GLY A 165 3.73 -8.62 -2.75
N ASP A 166 4.55 -7.84 -2.03
CA ASP A 166 5.12 -6.56 -2.48
C ASP A 166 4.10 -5.53 -2.99
N ILE A 167 2.95 -5.46 -2.31
CA ILE A 167 1.96 -4.42 -2.57
C ILE A 167 2.43 -3.11 -1.95
N MET A 168 2.61 -2.09 -2.79
CA MET A 168 3.12 -0.78 -2.41
C MET A 168 2.13 0.33 -2.73
N ILE A 169 2.07 1.35 -1.88
CA ILE A 169 1.60 2.68 -2.24
C ILE A 169 2.85 3.43 -2.69
N HIS A 170 2.90 3.99 -3.90
CA HIS A 170 4.15 4.50 -4.48
C HIS A 170 3.94 5.67 -5.46
N GLY A 171 5.02 6.34 -5.82
CA GLY A 171 5.06 7.36 -6.85
C GLY A 171 4.96 6.82 -8.27
N GLY A 172 5.09 7.70 -9.27
CA GLY A 172 4.92 7.33 -10.68
C GLY A 172 3.51 6.84 -11.00
N SER A 173 3.37 6.06 -12.10
CA SER A 173 2.06 5.60 -12.60
C SER A 173 2.03 4.11 -12.96
N ALA A 174 3.17 3.48 -13.21
CA ALA A 174 3.23 2.07 -13.62
C ALA A 174 2.89 1.12 -12.47
N THR A 175 2.00 0.16 -12.71
CA THR A 175 1.56 -0.78 -11.67
C THR A 175 1.22 -2.16 -12.23
N VAL A 176 1.43 -3.19 -11.39
CA VAL A 176 1.04 -4.59 -11.60
C VAL A 176 0.46 -5.16 -10.29
N GLY A 177 -0.48 -4.39 -9.67
CA GLY A 177 -1.11 -4.75 -8.40
C GLY A 177 -0.76 -3.82 -7.23
N CYS A 178 0.13 -2.84 -7.44
CA CYS A 178 0.42 -1.76 -6.49
C CYS A 178 -0.54 -0.57 -6.66
N ILE A 179 -0.38 0.44 -5.80
CA ILE A 179 -1.24 1.61 -5.69
C ILE A 179 -0.40 2.87 -6.01
N PRO A 180 -0.26 3.26 -7.28
CA PRO A 180 0.46 4.46 -7.67
C PRO A 180 -0.39 5.70 -7.42
N VAL A 181 0.23 6.72 -6.82
CA VAL A 181 -0.42 8.00 -6.49
C VAL A 181 0.31 9.21 -7.09
N GLY A 182 1.41 8.96 -7.81
CA GLY A 182 2.30 10.01 -8.33
C GLY A 182 3.29 10.52 -7.27
N ASP A 183 4.31 11.23 -7.74
CA ASP A 183 5.46 11.58 -6.91
C ASP A 183 5.13 12.60 -5.83
N ASP A 184 4.38 13.65 -6.17
CA ASP A 184 4.02 14.68 -5.19
C ASP A 184 3.09 14.15 -4.08
N ALA A 185 2.15 13.25 -4.44
CA ALA A 185 1.24 12.64 -3.48
C ALA A 185 1.99 11.65 -2.57
N VAL A 186 2.87 10.82 -3.13
CA VAL A 186 3.62 9.86 -2.30
C VAL A 186 4.61 10.56 -1.37
N GLU A 187 5.20 11.71 -1.76
CA GLU A 187 6.03 12.51 -0.85
C GLU A 187 5.24 12.95 0.37
N GLU A 188 4.03 13.45 0.16
CA GLU A 188 3.16 13.89 1.23
C GLU A 188 2.72 12.75 2.13
N ILE A 189 2.23 11.64 1.55
CA ILE A 189 1.83 10.43 2.28
C ILE A 189 3.01 9.87 3.08
N PHE A 190 4.19 9.80 2.48
CA PHE A 190 5.41 9.29 3.11
C PHE A 190 5.85 10.16 4.30
N TYR A 191 5.80 11.48 4.13
CA TYR A 191 6.13 12.43 5.19
C TYR A 191 5.19 12.29 6.38
N ILE A 192 3.87 12.29 6.14
CA ILE A 192 2.84 12.16 7.18
C ILE A 192 2.96 10.79 7.87
N ALA A 193 3.13 9.71 7.10
CA ALA A 193 3.30 8.37 7.62
C ALA A 193 4.54 8.22 8.51
N SER A 194 5.65 8.86 8.13
CA SER A 194 6.88 8.88 8.94
C SER A 194 6.70 9.64 10.25
N ALA A 195 5.93 10.73 10.25
CA ALA A 195 5.68 11.54 11.44
C ALA A 195 4.71 10.86 12.42
N VAL A 196 3.71 10.16 11.91
CA VAL A 196 2.72 9.43 12.71
C VAL A 196 3.29 8.12 13.28
N GLY A 197 4.23 7.50 12.57
CA GLY A 197 4.73 6.15 12.88
C GLY A 197 3.88 5.06 12.24
N ILE A 198 4.54 4.08 11.59
CA ILE A 198 3.85 3.05 10.78
C ILE A 198 2.93 2.16 11.61
N GLU A 199 3.23 1.97 12.88
CA GLU A 199 2.43 1.21 13.86
C GLU A 199 1.07 1.85 14.15
N ASN A 200 0.92 3.13 13.87
CA ASN A 200 -0.29 3.93 14.07
C ASN A 200 -1.09 4.13 12.76
N ILE A 201 -0.73 3.38 11.71
CA ILE A 201 -1.37 3.49 10.40
C ILE A 201 -2.21 2.26 10.11
N SER A 202 -3.48 2.45 9.80
CA SER A 202 -4.35 1.43 9.22
C SER A 202 -4.59 1.70 7.74
N VAL A 203 -4.62 0.64 6.92
CA VAL A 203 -4.90 0.71 5.49
C VAL A 203 -6.14 -0.11 5.19
N VAL A 204 -7.16 0.50 4.62
CA VAL A 204 -8.38 -0.19 4.17
C VAL A 204 -8.44 -0.11 2.65
N ILE A 205 -8.36 -1.26 1.99
CA ILE A 205 -8.48 -1.34 0.53
C ILE A 205 -9.86 -1.92 0.20
N ALA A 206 -10.71 -1.09 -0.36
CA ALA A 206 -12.09 -1.40 -0.69
C ALA A 206 -12.32 -1.47 -2.20
N PRO A 207 -13.22 -2.35 -2.69
CA PRO A 207 -13.59 -2.39 -4.10
C PRO A 207 -14.17 -1.05 -4.59
N TYR A 208 -14.86 -0.31 -3.72
CA TYR A 208 -15.44 1.03 -3.95
C TYR A 208 -15.77 1.66 -2.60
N ASP A 209 -16.15 2.95 -2.60
CA ASP A 209 -16.59 3.64 -1.37
C ASP A 209 -17.95 3.09 -0.89
N MET A 210 -17.90 2.24 0.14
CA MET A 210 -19.09 1.59 0.73
C MET A 210 -19.83 2.49 1.72
N ARG A 211 -19.27 3.63 2.11
CA ARG A 211 -19.87 4.56 3.10
C ARG A 211 -21.19 5.16 2.59
N ASN A 212 -21.38 5.20 1.28
CA ASN A 212 -22.57 5.77 0.63
C ASN A 212 -23.76 4.78 0.52
N GLY A 213 -23.71 3.65 1.22
CA GLY A 213 -24.78 2.63 1.18
C GLY A 213 -24.89 1.89 -0.17
N ARG A 214 -24.00 2.16 -1.11
CA ARG A 214 -23.96 1.46 -2.39
C ARG A 214 -23.46 0.04 -2.15
N LYS A 215 -24.33 -0.93 -2.36
CA LYS A 215 -23.99 -2.37 -2.35
C LYS A 215 -23.90 -2.83 -3.80
N PRO A 216 -22.70 -3.08 -4.33
CA PRO A 216 -22.61 -3.71 -5.63
C PRO A 216 -23.03 -5.17 -5.53
N GLU A 217 -23.16 -5.81 -6.68
CA GLU A 217 -23.52 -7.22 -6.85
C GLU A 217 -22.45 -8.20 -6.29
N LEU A 218 -21.95 -7.94 -5.08
CA LEU A 218 -20.94 -8.74 -4.38
C LEU A 218 -21.45 -10.14 -4.01
N GLU A 219 -22.78 -10.30 -3.94
CA GLU A 219 -23.44 -11.58 -3.63
C GLU A 219 -23.23 -12.65 -4.71
N ARG A 220 -22.79 -12.24 -5.90
CA ARG A 220 -22.52 -13.14 -7.04
C ARG A 220 -21.08 -13.63 -7.15
N SER A 221 -20.23 -13.32 -6.17
CA SER A 221 -18.85 -13.82 -6.20
C SER A 221 -18.82 -15.35 -6.06
N PRO A 222 -18.04 -16.07 -6.88
CA PRO A 222 -17.85 -17.51 -6.71
C PRO A 222 -17.06 -17.85 -5.42
N LEU A 223 -16.45 -16.87 -4.78
CA LEU A 223 -15.67 -17.02 -3.55
C LEU A 223 -16.60 -16.94 -2.34
N LYS A 224 -16.84 -18.05 -1.68
CA LYS A 224 -17.77 -18.16 -0.54
C LYS A 224 -17.44 -17.22 0.63
N TRP A 225 -16.19 -16.88 0.81
CA TRP A 225 -15.71 -15.99 1.87
C TRP A 225 -15.78 -14.49 1.52
N TYR A 226 -15.92 -14.15 0.24
CA TYR A 226 -15.87 -12.76 -0.21
C TYR A 226 -16.95 -11.84 0.39
N PRO A 227 -18.22 -12.29 0.56
CA PRO A 227 -19.21 -11.48 1.28
C PRO A 227 -18.83 -11.18 2.73
N GLY A 228 -18.08 -12.09 3.38
CA GLY A 228 -17.51 -11.88 4.72
C GLY A 228 -16.45 -10.76 4.71
N LEU A 229 -15.50 -10.83 3.77
CA LEU A 229 -14.49 -9.81 3.58
C LEU A 229 -15.12 -8.42 3.32
N CYS A 230 -16.16 -8.34 2.51
CA CYS A 230 -16.84 -7.08 2.24
C CYS A 230 -17.47 -6.48 3.51
N ARG A 231 -18.06 -7.30 4.39
CA ARG A 231 -18.57 -6.83 5.69
C ARG A 231 -17.46 -6.34 6.62
N GLU A 232 -16.31 -7.02 6.61
CA GLU A 232 -15.12 -6.57 7.37
C GLU A 232 -14.65 -5.19 6.89
N ILE A 233 -14.54 -5.01 5.56
CA ILE A 233 -14.17 -3.73 4.94
C ILE A 233 -15.21 -2.65 5.26
N GLU A 234 -16.51 -2.93 5.08
CA GLU A 234 -17.60 -2.01 5.39
C GLU A 234 -17.55 -1.58 6.87
N THR A 235 -17.33 -2.53 7.77
CA THR A 235 -17.15 -2.25 9.19
C THR A 235 -15.94 -1.37 9.46
N ALA A 236 -14.81 -1.63 8.79
CA ALA A 236 -13.60 -0.83 8.92
C ALA A 236 -13.78 0.60 8.36
N LEU A 237 -14.56 0.77 7.30
CA LEU A 237 -14.89 2.07 6.73
C LEU A 237 -15.90 2.85 7.59
N GLY A 238 -16.92 2.17 8.14
CA GLY A 238 -18.04 2.77 8.88
C GLY A 238 -17.76 3.08 10.36
N LYS A 239 -16.61 2.73 10.88
CA LYS A 239 -16.19 3.03 12.27
C LYS A 239 -15.73 4.50 12.43
N SER A 240 -16.61 5.42 12.06
CA SER A 240 -16.66 6.74 12.70
C SER A 240 -17.47 6.56 13.97
N ASP A 241 -16.86 6.66 15.15
CA ASP A 241 -17.65 6.69 16.38
C ASP A 241 -18.64 7.85 16.30
N VAL A 242 -19.86 7.62 16.80
CA VAL A 242 -20.94 8.61 16.93
C VAL A 242 -20.51 9.85 17.74
N ASN A 243 -19.32 9.80 18.34
CA ASN A 243 -18.66 10.87 19.12
C ASN A 243 -17.43 11.47 18.40
N GLY A 244 -17.29 11.32 17.07
CA GLY A 244 -16.20 11.95 16.30
C GLY A 244 -14.84 11.27 16.38
N GLY A 245 -14.74 10.08 16.97
CA GLY A 245 -13.52 9.30 17.03
C GLY A 245 -13.50 8.19 15.97
N HIS A 246 -12.57 8.26 15.01
CA HIS A 246 -12.29 7.16 14.12
C HIS A 246 -11.57 6.04 14.88
N LEU A 247 -12.06 4.80 14.80
CA LEU A 247 -11.36 3.63 15.36
C LEU A 247 -10.17 3.28 14.49
N PHE A 248 -8.97 3.54 15.01
CA PHE A 248 -7.73 3.07 14.44
C PHE A 248 -7.39 1.71 15.05
N PHE A 249 -7.12 0.73 14.20
CA PHE A 249 -6.56 -0.53 14.68
C PHE A 249 -5.09 -0.29 15.03
N THR A 250 -4.71 -0.53 16.27
CA THR A 250 -3.29 -0.68 16.59
C THR A 250 -2.80 -1.99 16.00
N THR A 251 -1.62 -2.01 15.42
CA THR A 251 -1.00 -3.21 14.81
C THR A 251 -0.80 -4.36 15.80
N ASN A 252 -1.00 -4.13 17.09
CA ASN A 252 -0.94 -5.15 18.15
C ASN A 252 -2.30 -5.87 18.38
N GLU A 253 -3.42 -5.31 17.92
CA GLU A 253 -4.68 -6.03 17.90
C GLU A 253 -4.78 -6.74 16.55
N ARG A 254 -4.30 -7.98 16.48
CA ARG A 254 -4.45 -8.82 15.29
C ARG A 254 -5.94 -8.96 15.01
N PRO A 255 -6.44 -8.56 13.82
CA PRO A 255 -7.78 -8.93 13.43
C PRO A 255 -7.79 -10.45 13.25
N GLY A 256 -8.46 -11.17 14.13
CA GLY A 256 -8.49 -12.63 14.07
C GLY A 256 -8.89 -13.34 15.36
N TYR A 257 -9.03 -12.64 16.48
CA TYR A 257 -9.65 -13.20 17.68
C TYR A 257 -11.01 -12.54 17.89
N CYS A 258 -12.07 -13.18 17.37
CA CYS A 258 -13.40 -13.04 17.93
C CYS A 258 -13.35 -13.59 19.35
N SER A 259 -13.21 -12.73 20.35
CA SER A 259 -13.67 -13.02 21.68
C SER A 259 -15.20 -13.12 21.60
N VAL A 260 -15.69 -14.35 21.60
CA VAL A 260 -17.12 -14.63 21.82
C VAL A 260 -17.46 -13.97 23.17
N PRO A 261 -18.47 -13.07 23.26
CA PRO A 261 -18.92 -12.59 24.55
C PRO A 261 -19.39 -13.80 25.36
N SER A 262 -18.76 -14.01 26.52
CA SER A 262 -19.23 -14.97 27.51
C SER A 262 -20.66 -14.59 27.89
N ILE A 263 -21.61 -15.44 27.50
CA ILE A 263 -22.98 -15.39 28.00
C ILE A 263 -22.87 -15.75 29.49
N GLU A 264 -22.93 -14.75 30.34
CA GLU A 264 -23.19 -14.98 31.76
C GLU A 264 -24.57 -15.64 31.85
N ARG A 265 -24.56 -16.93 32.23
CA ARG A 265 -25.78 -17.64 32.63
C ARG A 265 -26.15 -17.09 34.00
N GLU A 266 -27.18 -16.28 34.06
CA GLU A 266 -27.93 -16.12 35.29
C GLU A 266 -28.43 -17.48 35.73
N SER A 267 -28.03 -17.92 36.89
CA SER A 267 -28.52 -19.10 37.59
C SER A 267 -29.71 -18.69 38.45
N PRO A 268 -30.70 -19.59 38.66
CA PRO A 268 -32.01 -19.32 39.22
C PRO A 268 -32.00 -18.91 40.71
#